data_3e11d4fe70b1f4768afa01abf2d0bb31
#
_entry.id   3e11d4fe70b1f4768afa01abf2d0bb31
#
_cell.length_a   1.000
_cell.length_b   1.000
_cell.length_c   1.000
_cell.angle_alpha   90.00
_cell.angle_beta   90.00
_cell.angle_gamma   90.00
#
_symmetry.space_group_name_H-M   'P 1'
#
loop_
_entity.id
_entity.type
_entity.pdbx_description
1 polymer ?
#
loop_
_entity_poly.entity_id
_entity_poly.type
_entity_poly.pdbx_seq_one_letter_code
_entity_poly.pdbx_strand_id
1 'polypeptide(L)'
;MIKNIILFLLFSLALSNPAYAGMTAAQKEAGETGIILFKQSDWYDSQPFLNIAAEAGDRDAQYYLGEAIRLSQRYITPDAKKWYEASAEQGFLYAMLRLSNKNDLCGSMGTCTDKNGGDWRERSLTTAQERAKKGDTEAMTVLYTAGQGLPWLEKAAEAGDSYAQQMLASAYKSGAGWFLIPGSREKAIIKWFKASSEGGNPRGMFLYANYLYDHNGSKEEIAYWVKNSAEHSNIDAVGTYAYKISDPSNELGYPENLIEAYGLTLLLSKLEAGTAPEDAKRLLPDLAKKMNPVEITEGIELSKEWKKTHPPLSYFDPIYGY
;
A
#
# COMPACT_ATOMS: atom_id res chain seq x y z
N MET A 1 -38.12 -0.59 73.36
CA MET A 1 -36.83 -1.01 72.74
C MET A 1 -37.00 -1.01 71.22
N ILE A 2 -36.63 0.09 70.59
CA ILE A 2 -36.72 0.24 69.13
C ILE A 2 -35.30 0.24 68.63
N LYS A 3 -34.91 -0.80 67.82
CA LYS A 3 -33.61 -0.92 67.22
C LYS A 3 -33.60 -0.12 65.90
N ASN A 4 -32.77 0.92 65.85
CA ASN A 4 -32.46 1.65 64.62
C ASN A 4 -31.56 0.77 63.76
N ILE A 5 -32.03 0.43 62.55
CA ILE A 5 -31.23 -0.14 61.50
C ILE A 5 -30.78 1.00 60.57
N ILE A 6 -29.50 1.34 60.63
CA ILE A 6 -28.88 2.27 59.71
C ILE A 6 -28.53 1.52 58.42
N LEU A 7 -29.19 1.80 57.36
CA LEU A 7 -28.94 1.23 56.02
C LEU A 7 -27.84 2.07 55.34
N PHE A 8 -26.61 1.50 55.26
CA PHE A 8 -25.52 2.08 54.51
C PHE A 8 -25.75 1.79 53.02
N LEU A 9 -26.18 2.79 52.24
CA LEU A 9 -26.18 2.79 50.80
C LEU A 9 -24.75 3.04 50.31
N LEU A 10 -24.06 1.96 49.92
CA LEU A 10 -22.81 2.00 49.18
C LEU A 10 -23.13 2.47 47.73
N PHE A 11 -22.91 3.75 47.47
CA PHE A 11 -22.87 4.29 46.10
C PHE A 11 -21.57 3.84 45.46
N SER A 12 -21.59 2.71 44.72
CA SER A 12 -20.48 2.34 43.83
C SER A 12 -20.49 3.29 42.64
N LEU A 13 -19.63 4.32 42.69
CA LEU A 13 -19.24 5.05 41.49
C LEU A 13 -18.52 4.08 40.58
N ALA A 14 -19.20 3.54 39.59
CA ALA A 14 -18.57 2.91 38.44
C ALA A 14 -17.83 4.02 37.68
N LEU A 15 -16.56 4.17 37.92
CA LEU A 15 -15.66 4.89 37.03
C LEU A 15 -15.66 4.13 35.69
N SER A 16 -16.56 4.51 34.80
CA SER A 16 -16.49 4.11 33.41
C SER A 16 -15.20 4.72 32.84
N ASN A 17 -14.17 3.89 32.68
CA ASN A 17 -12.99 4.25 31.92
C ASN A 17 -13.44 4.65 30.49
N PRO A 18 -13.19 5.87 30.03
CA PRO A 18 -13.55 6.28 28.66
C PRO A 18 -12.70 5.66 27.57
N ALA A 19 -11.86 4.66 27.91
CA ALA A 19 -10.82 4.11 27.04
C ALA A 19 -11.28 3.00 26.07
N TYR A 20 -12.59 2.72 25.94
CA TYR A 20 -13.11 1.70 25.02
C TYR A 20 -14.43 2.12 24.33
N ALA A 21 -14.63 3.38 24.07
CA ALA A 21 -15.61 3.77 23.07
C ALA A 21 -14.99 3.46 21.71
N GLY A 22 -15.52 2.47 20.98
CA GLY A 22 -15.04 2.14 19.62
C GLY A 22 -15.09 3.39 18.74
N MET A 23 -14.21 3.45 17.72
CA MET A 23 -14.16 4.57 16.77
C MET A 23 -15.55 4.89 16.20
N THR A 24 -15.86 6.17 16.09
CA THR A 24 -17.05 6.64 15.39
C THR A 24 -16.97 6.38 13.89
N ALA A 25 -18.10 6.36 13.19
CA ALA A 25 -18.14 6.20 11.74
C ALA A 25 -17.28 7.28 11.03
N ALA A 26 -17.35 8.53 11.47
CA ALA A 26 -16.54 9.61 10.90
C ALA A 26 -15.02 9.42 11.11
N GLN A 27 -14.60 8.86 12.25
CA GLN A 27 -13.19 8.56 12.49
C GLN A 27 -12.69 7.42 11.61
N LYS A 28 -13.51 6.39 11.37
CA LYS A 28 -13.19 5.30 10.44
C LYS A 28 -13.08 5.81 9.01
N GLU A 29 -14.06 6.58 8.55
CA GLU A 29 -14.06 7.20 7.22
C GLU A 29 -12.83 8.10 7.01
N ALA A 30 -12.45 8.88 8.03
CA ALA A 30 -11.22 9.67 7.98
C ALA A 30 -9.98 8.78 7.83
N GLY A 31 -9.86 7.69 8.59
CA GLY A 31 -8.76 6.74 8.48
C GLY A 31 -8.65 6.12 7.08
N GLU A 32 -9.77 5.66 6.54
CA GLU A 32 -9.86 5.12 5.18
C GLU A 32 -9.44 6.15 4.13
N THR A 33 -9.96 7.38 4.22
CA THR A 33 -9.61 8.49 3.33
C THR A 33 -8.11 8.80 3.40
N GLY A 34 -7.56 8.90 4.60
CA GLY A 34 -6.15 9.18 4.79
C GLY A 34 -5.24 8.08 4.24
N ILE A 35 -5.59 6.81 4.40
CA ILE A 35 -4.85 5.67 3.83
C ILE A 35 -4.93 5.68 2.30
N ILE A 36 -6.09 6.03 1.72
CA ILE A 36 -6.25 6.16 0.26
C ILE A 36 -5.32 7.24 -0.27
N LEU A 37 -5.34 8.45 0.30
CA LEU A 37 -4.47 9.55 -0.10
C LEU A 37 -2.99 9.16 0.04
N PHE A 38 -2.61 8.54 1.15
CA PHE A 38 -1.25 8.04 1.36
C PHE A 38 -0.81 7.09 0.24
N LYS A 39 -1.67 6.12 -0.13
CA LYS A 39 -1.41 5.16 -1.21
C LYS A 39 -1.41 5.78 -2.61
N GLN A 40 -1.86 7.02 -2.75
CA GLN A 40 -1.75 7.86 -3.95
C GLN A 40 -0.49 8.73 -3.93
N SER A 41 0.41 8.53 -2.95
CA SER A 41 1.62 9.34 -2.67
C SER A 41 1.32 10.76 -2.19
N ASP A 42 0.09 11.06 -1.84
CA ASP A 42 -0.29 12.35 -1.26
C ASP A 42 -0.09 12.33 0.26
N TRP A 43 1.17 12.41 0.63
CA TRP A 43 1.57 12.30 2.03
C TRP A 43 1.20 13.54 2.85
N TYR A 44 1.06 14.71 2.24
CA TYR A 44 0.69 15.94 2.96
C TYR A 44 -0.81 15.95 3.26
N ASP A 45 -1.65 15.77 2.28
CA ASP A 45 -3.10 15.86 2.44
C ASP A 45 -3.68 14.61 3.14
N SER A 46 -2.93 13.51 3.20
CA SER A 46 -3.31 12.35 4.01
C SER A 46 -3.23 12.60 5.52
N GLN A 47 -2.31 13.46 5.99
CA GLN A 47 -2.01 13.64 7.42
C GLN A 47 -3.22 14.12 8.25
N PRO A 48 -4.01 15.13 7.85
CA PRO A 48 -5.17 15.56 8.64
C PRO A 48 -6.18 14.44 8.87
N PHE A 49 -6.43 13.63 7.85
CA PHE A 49 -7.37 12.51 7.92
C PHE A 49 -6.82 11.36 8.77
N LEU A 50 -5.56 10.99 8.55
CA LEU A 50 -4.89 9.97 9.35
C LEU A 50 -4.82 10.36 10.82
N ASN A 51 -4.60 11.65 11.13
CA ASN A 51 -4.53 12.13 12.51
C ASN A 51 -5.84 11.91 13.27
N ILE A 52 -7.00 12.15 12.64
CA ILE A 52 -8.32 11.94 13.25
C ILE A 52 -8.47 10.47 13.69
N ALA A 53 -8.11 9.52 12.86
CA ALA A 53 -8.21 8.10 13.16
C ALA A 53 -7.11 7.63 14.13
N ALA A 54 -5.89 8.13 13.97
CA ALA A 54 -4.75 7.82 14.83
C ALA A 54 -4.98 8.26 16.28
N GLU A 55 -5.55 9.45 16.49
CA GLU A 55 -5.96 9.95 17.82
C GLU A 55 -7.09 9.13 18.42
N ALA A 56 -7.96 8.55 17.60
CA ALA A 56 -8.99 7.61 18.03
C ALA A 56 -8.47 6.20 18.34
N GLY A 57 -7.17 5.96 18.15
CA GLY A 57 -6.50 4.69 18.47
C GLY A 57 -6.42 3.70 17.30
N ASP A 58 -6.73 4.11 16.07
CA ASP A 58 -6.58 3.24 14.90
C ASP A 58 -5.11 2.91 14.67
N ARG A 59 -4.76 1.64 14.78
CA ARG A 59 -3.39 1.12 14.68
C ARG A 59 -2.76 1.40 13.30
N ASP A 60 -3.54 1.19 12.26
CA ASP A 60 -3.05 1.31 10.89
C ASP A 60 -2.90 2.79 10.50
N ALA A 61 -3.88 3.63 10.89
CA ALA A 61 -3.78 5.08 10.73
C ALA A 61 -2.58 5.66 11.48
N GLN A 62 -2.28 5.18 12.68
CA GLN A 62 -1.07 5.58 13.43
C GLN A 62 0.21 5.26 12.64
N TYR A 63 0.33 4.06 12.07
CA TYR A 63 1.47 3.70 11.25
C TYR A 63 1.58 4.59 10.00
N TYR A 64 0.49 4.71 9.22
CA TYR A 64 0.48 5.50 8.00
C TYR A 64 0.69 6.99 8.26
N LEU A 65 0.25 7.53 9.41
CA LEU A 65 0.55 8.90 9.80
C LEU A 65 2.04 9.08 10.10
N GLY A 66 2.65 8.14 10.80
CA GLY A 66 4.10 8.09 11.00
C GLY A 66 4.87 8.09 9.68
N GLU A 67 4.45 7.24 8.72
CA GLU A 67 5.04 7.19 7.37
C GLU A 67 4.82 8.49 6.58
N ALA A 68 3.61 9.06 6.61
CA ALA A 68 3.29 10.31 5.91
C ALA A 68 4.15 11.48 6.42
N ILE A 69 4.30 11.62 7.73
CA ILE A 69 5.16 12.63 8.35
C ILE A 69 6.63 12.40 7.96
N ARG A 70 7.13 11.16 8.07
CA ARG A 70 8.51 10.80 7.74
C ARG A 70 8.84 11.10 6.28
N LEU A 71 7.97 10.70 5.34
CA LEU A 71 8.18 10.92 3.91
C LEU A 71 8.14 12.40 3.55
N SER A 72 7.23 13.17 4.15
CA SER A 72 7.14 14.62 3.95
C SER A 72 8.38 15.36 4.46
N GLN A 73 8.98 14.91 5.56
CA GLN A 73 10.15 15.53 6.18
C GLN A 73 11.48 14.89 5.77
N ARG A 74 11.43 13.72 5.12
CA ARG A 74 12.58 12.89 4.71
C ARG A 74 13.40 12.31 5.86
N TYR A 75 12.87 12.33 7.10
CA TYR A 75 13.46 11.72 8.28
C TYR A 75 12.40 11.45 9.34
N ILE A 76 12.70 10.60 10.34
CA ILE A 76 11.81 10.36 11.46
C ILE A 76 11.87 11.51 12.43
N THR A 77 10.82 12.32 12.49
CA THR A 77 10.61 13.37 13.48
C THR A 77 10.15 12.78 14.82
N PRO A 78 10.20 13.53 15.94
CA PRO A 78 9.58 13.11 17.18
C PRO A 78 8.08 12.78 17.03
N ASP A 79 7.35 13.52 16.18
CA ASP A 79 5.93 13.26 15.92
C ASP A 79 5.72 11.96 15.15
N ALA A 80 6.52 11.70 14.10
CA ALA A 80 6.47 10.42 13.39
C ALA A 80 6.78 9.25 14.35
N LYS A 81 7.80 9.40 15.20
CA LYS A 81 8.18 8.41 16.21
C LYS A 81 7.03 8.11 17.17
N LYS A 82 6.36 9.15 17.70
CA LYS A 82 5.18 9.00 18.58
C LYS A 82 4.13 8.08 17.96
N TRP A 83 3.83 8.27 16.68
CA TRP A 83 2.82 7.49 16.00
C TRP A 83 3.27 6.06 15.68
N TYR A 84 4.53 5.86 15.34
CA TYR A 84 5.08 4.51 15.23
C TYR A 84 5.06 3.77 16.57
N GLU A 85 5.40 4.43 17.68
CA GLU A 85 5.33 3.83 19.01
C GLU A 85 3.89 3.42 19.36
N ALA A 86 2.91 4.29 19.12
CA ALA A 86 1.51 3.98 19.36
C ALA A 86 1.00 2.77 18.55
N SER A 87 1.39 2.67 17.28
CA SER A 87 1.06 1.53 16.42
C SER A 87 1.80 0.25 16.85
N ALA A 88 3.09 0.37 17.19
CA ALA A 88 3.92 -0.75 17.64
C ALA A 88 3.44 -1.36 18.96
N GLU A 89 2.99 -0.54 19.91
CA GLU A 89 2.39 -1.03 21.16
C GLU A 89 1.10 -1.83 20.94
N GLN A 90 0.40 -1.58 19.83
CA GLN A 90 -0.74 -2.39 19.39
C GLN A 90 -0.33 -3.63 18.58
N GLY A 91 0.96 -3.93 18.49
CA GLY A 91 1.48 -5.14 17.84
C GLY A 91 1.68 -5.03 16.32
N PHE A 92 1.72 -3.83 15.74
CA PHE A 92 1.97 -3.67 14.32
C PHE A 92 3.46 -3.86 14.00
N LEU A 93 3.76 -4.96 13.31
CA LEU A 93 5.14 -5.41 13.10
C LEU A 93 5.99 -4.43 12.29
N TYR A 94 5.40 -3.78 11.28
CA TYR A 94 6.13 -2.81 10.46
C TYR A 94 6.48 -1.54 11.26
N ALA A 95 5.63 -1.12 12.20
CA ALA A 95 5.94 0.00 13.09
C ALA A 95 7.11 -0.35 14.02
N MET A 96 7.11 -1.56 14.62
CA MET A 96 8.23 -2.04 15.41
C MET A 96 9.52 -2.10 14.59
N LEU A 97 9.43 -2.57 13.35
CA LEU A 97 10.59 -2.65 12.44
C LEU A 97 11.12 -1.25 12.09
N ARG A 98 10.23 -0.29 11.85
CA ARG A 98 10.61 1.11 11.59
C ARG A 98 11.37 1.72 12.77
N LEU A 99 10.88 1.52 13.98
CA LEU A 99 11.52 1.97 15.23
C LEU A 99 12.87 1.28 15.49
N SER A 100 13.09 0.08 14.95
CA SER A 100 14.32 -0.69 15.12
C SER A 100 15.44 -0.30 14.14
N ASN A 101 15.16 0.53 13.15
CA ASN A 101 16.11 0.87 12.09
C ASN A 101 17.12 1.93 12.58
N LYS A 102 18.34 1.49 12.90
CA LYS A 102 19.41 2.36 13.40
C LYS A 102 20.00 3.29 12.31
N ASN A 103 19.73 3.00 11.04
CA ASN A 103 20.26 3.80 9.91
C ASN A 103 19.31 4.90 9.48
N ASP A 104 18.16 5.03 10.13
CA ASP A 104 17.25 6.12 9.88
C ASP A 104 17.88 7.44 10.39
N LEU A 105 17.73 8.52 9.63
CA LEU A 105 18.31 9.85 9.92
C LEU A 105 18.04 10.36 11.36
N CYS A 106 17.02 9.84 11.99
CA CYS A 106 16.69 10.03 13.39
C CYS A 106 17.87 9.72 14.33
N GLY A 107 18.55 8.59 14.12
CA GLY A 107 19.72 8.22 14.91
C GLY A 107 20.94 9.10 14.65
N SER A 108 21.13 9.55 13.40
CA SER A 108 22.26 10.38 13.01
C SER A 108 22.11 11.85 13.41
N MET A 109 20.87 12.33 13.56
CA MET A 109 20.58 13.70 14.01
C MET A 109 20.43 13.87 15.53
N GLY A 110 20.56 12.78 16.30
CA GLY A 110 20.45 12.80 17.76
C GLY A 110 19.04 13.07 18.32
N THR A 111 18.03 13.14 17.45
CA THR A 111 16.64 13.44 17.82
C THR A 111 15.86 12.21 18.30
N CYS A 112 16.36 11.01 18.02
CA CYS A 112 15.84 9.76 18.52
C CYS A 112 16.83 9.11 19.49
N THR A 113 17.09 9.76 20.60
CA THR A 113 17.81 9.15 21.71
C THR A 113 16.91 8.09 22.35
N ASP A 114 16.90 6.91 21.77
CA ASP A 114 16.14 5.82 22.34
C ASP A 114 17.04 4.85 23.08
N LYS A 115 16.87 4.84 24.37
CA LYS A 115 17.39 3.75 25.20
C LYS A 115 16.75 2.40 24.89
N ASN A 116 15.63 2.41 24.12
CA ASN A 116 14.76 1.26 23.87
C ASN A 116 14.78 0.76 22.41
N GLY A 117 15.53 1.39 21.47
CA GLY A 117 15.56 0.96 20.05
C GLY A 117 16.06 -0.49 19.86
N GLY A 118 16.86 -1.01 20.80
CA GLY A 118 17.24 -2.42 20.85
C GLY A 118 16.06 -3.34 21.20
N ASP A 119 15.16 -2.88 22.04
CA ASP A 119 13.96 -3.61 22.47
C ASP A 119 12.93 -3.77 21.32
N TRP A 120 12.69 -2.74 20.52
CA TRP A 120 11.77 -2.82 19.39
C TRP A 120 12.21 -3.84 18.35
N ARG A 121 13.50 -3.98 18.08
CA ARG A 121 14.01 -5.00 17.17
C ARG A 121 13.76 -6.41 17.72
N GLU A 122 14.08 -6.64 18.96
CA GLU A 122 13.86 -7.93 19.61
C GLU A 122 12.38 -8.28 19.66
N ARG A 123 11.53 -7.34 20.09
CA ARG A 123 10.07 -7.49 20.12
C ARG A 123 9.51 -7.80 18.73
N SER A 124 9.93 -7.06 17.70
CA SER A 124 9.50 -7.30 16.31
C SER A 124 9.86 -8.70 15.86
N LEU A 125 11.12 -9.11 16.03
CA LEU A 125 11.59 -10.43 15.59
C LEU A 125 10.91 -11.57 16.36
N THR A 126 10.80 -11.46 17.69
CA THR A 126 10.15 -12.48 18.52
C THR A 126 8.67 -12.62 18.14
N THR A 127 7.94 -11.51 18.08
CA THR A 127 6.53 -11.51 17.72
C THR A 127 6.31 -12.04 16.29
N ALA A 128 7.14 -11.62 15.33
CA ALA A 128 7.06 -12.11 13.96
C ALA A 128 7.36 -13.61 13.87
N GLN A 129 8.36 -14.12 14.60
CA GLN A 129 8.66 -15.55 14.64
C GLN A 129 7.51 -16.38 15.22
N GLU A 130 6.87 -15.91 16.28
CA GLU A 130 5.72 -16.59 16.89
C GLU A 130 4.50 -16.63 15.95
N ARG A 131 4.22 -15.52 15.28
CA ARG A 131 3.14 -15.42 14.29
C ARG A 131 3.45 -16.28 13.05
N ALA A 132 4.67 -16.23 12.53
CA ALA A 132 5.10 -17.00 11.37
C ALA A 132 5.03 -18.52 11.62
N LYS A 133 5.33 -19.00 12.83
CA LYS A 133 5.15 -20.42 13.22
C LYS A 133 3.69 -20.86 13.14
N LYS A 134 2.74 -19.94 13.23
CA LYS A 134 1.29 -20.18 13.09
C LYS A 134 0.78 -20.02 11.66
N GLY A 135 1.69 -19.79 10.71
CA GLY A 135 1.34 -19.63 9.28
C GLY A 135 1.03 -18.20 8.84
N ASP A 136 1.30 -17.20 9.67
CA ASP A 136 1.08 -15.79 9.33
C ASP A 136 2.10 -15.32 8.28
N THR A 137 1.62 -15.09 7.06
CA THR A 137 2.45 -14.69 5.90
C THR A 137 2.98 -13.27 6.00
N GLU A 138 2.22 -12.36 6.62
CA GLU A 138 2.70 -11.00 6.91
C GLU A 138 3.93 -11.04 7.83
N ALA A 139 3.85 -11.85 8.88
CA ALA A 139 4.97 -12.01 9.81
C ALA A 139 6.21 -12.64 9.14
N MET A 140 6.01 -13.58 8.21
CA MET A 140 7.11 -14.15 7.41
C MET A 140 7.75 -13.07 6.52
N THR A 141 6.93 -12.22 5.88
CA THR A 141 7.41 -11.10 5.07
C THR A 141 8.17 -10.07 5.91
N VAL A 142 7.71 -9.79 7.12
CA VAL A 142 8.43 -8.92 8.07
C VAL A 142 9.77 -9.53 8.48
N LEU A 143 9.86 -10.84 8.72
CA LEU A 143 11.14 -11.50 9.01
C LEU A 143 12.13 -11.35 7.85
N TYR A 144 11.69 -11.52 6.60
CA TYR A 144 12.52 -11.26 5.44
C TYR A 144 12.99 -9.80 5.39
N THR A 145 12.07 -8.85 5.55
CA THR A 145 12.36 -7.41 5.55
C THR A 145 13.35 -7.02 6.67
N ALA A 146 13.26 -7.68 7.81
CA ALA A 146 14.18 -7.52 8.94
C ALA A 146 15.56 -8.18 8.73
N GLY A 147 15.80 -8.76 7.55
CA GLY A 147 17.08 -9.39 7.20
C GLY A 147 17.28 -10.81 7.74
N GLN A 148 16.19 -11.51 8.10
CA GLN A 148 16.26 -12.90 8.61
C GLN A 148 16.39 -13.95 7.49
N GLY A 149 16.55 -13.49 6.25
CA GLY A 149 16.89 -14.32 5.09
C GLY A 149 15.71 -14.63 4.16
N LEU A 150 16.07 -14.90 2.93
CA LEU A 150 15.16 -15.18 1.82
C LEU A 150 14.18 -16.35 2.08
N PRO A 151 14.53 -17.42 2.82
CA PRO A 151 13.61 -18.53 3.09
C PRO A 151 12.29 -18.13 3.75
N TRP A 152 12.23 -17.02 4.48
CA TRP A 152 10.99 -16.53 5.05
C TRP A 152 10.04 -15.98 3.98
N LEU A 153 10.58 -15.25 3.00
CA LEU A 153 9.80 -14.75 1.87
C LEU A 153 9.33 -15.90 0.97
N GLU A 154 10.19 -16.90 0.75
CA GLU A 154 9.83 -18.11 0.00
C GLU A 154 8.66 -18.84 0.65
N LYS A 155 8.68 -19.02 1.98
CA LYS A 155 7.56 -19.63 2.73
C LYS A 155 6.27 -18.84 2.62
N ALA A 156 6.31 -17.51 2.72
CA ALA A 156 5.12 -16.68 2.57
C ALA A 156 4.53 -16.79 1.15
N ALA A 157 5.38 -16.77 0.14
CA ALA A 157 4.97 -16.94 -1.26
C ALA A 157 4.39 -18.34 -1.53
N GLU A 158 5.00 -19.39 -0.99
CA GLU A 158 4.50 -20.78 -1.07
C GLU A 158 3.18 -20.98 -0.33
N ALA A 159 2.95 -20.21 0.73
CA ALA A 159 1.66 -20.19 1.43
C ALA A 159 0.54 -19.46 0.65
N GLY A 160 0.84 -18.92 -0.54
CA GLY A 160 -0.15 -18.29 -1.43
C GLY A 160 -0.33 -16.79 -1.24
N ASP A 161 0.50 -16.14 -0.43
CA ASP A 161 0.45 -14.69 -0.24
C ASP A 161 0.89 -13.97 -1.52
N SER A 162 -0.05 -13.29 -2.19
CA SER A 162 0.20 -12.65 -3.49
C SER A 162 1.16 -11.47 -3.40
N TYR A 163 1.21 -10.80 -2.26
CA TYR A 163 2.19 -9.74 -2.01
C TYR A 163 3.60 -10.31 -1.83
N ALA A 164 3.74 -11.38 -1.02
CA ALA A 164 5.03 -12.07 -0.86
C ALA A 164 5.52 -12.70 -2.18
N GLN A 165 4.61 -13.22 -3.01
CA GLN A 165 4.94 -13.73 -4.34
C GLN A 165 5.51 -12.64 -5.25
N GLN A 166 4.91 -11.45 -5.26
CA GLN A 166 5.42 -10.29 -5.99
C GLN A 166 6.80 -9.87 -5.48
N MET A 167 6.96 -9.79 -4.15
CA MET A 167 8.25 -9.45 -3.54
C MET A 167 9.32 -10.48 -3.86
N LEU A 168 9.00 -11.77 -3.85
CA LEU A 168 9.95 -12.85 -4.16
C LEU A 168 10.39 -12.80 -5.63
N ALA A 169 9.46 -12.58 -6.57
CA ALA A 169 9.79 -12.37 -7.97
C ALA A 169 10.75 -11.18 -8.16
N SER A 170 10.45 -10.07 -7.47
CA SER A 170 11.29 -8.86 -7.50
C SER A 170 12.66 -9.11 -6.86
N ALA A 171 12.74 -9.86 -5.76
CA ALA A 171 14.00 -10.24 -5.13
C ALA A 171 14.85 -11.11 -6.05
N TYR A 172 14.26 -12.09 -6.72
CA TYR A 172 14.96 -12.91 -7.71
C TYR A 172 15.43 -12.10 -8.92
N LYS A 173 14.62 -11.16 -9.42
CA LYS A 173 15.00 -10.22 -10.49
C LYS A 173 16.22 -9.38 -10.07
N SER A 174 16.27 -8.98 -8.81
CA SER A 174 17.38 -8.20 -8.23
C SER A 174 18.61 -9.04 -7.86
N GLY A 175 18.61 -10.34 -8.15
CA GLY A 175 19.77 -11.21 -7.95
C GLY A 175 19.75 -12.08 -6.70
N ALA A 176 18.73 -11.99 -5.84
CA ALA A 176 18.61 -12.85 -4.67
C ALA A 176 18.49 -14.34 -5.06
N GLY A 177 18.82 -15.22 -4.12
CA GLY A 177 18.73 -16.67 -4.30
C GLY A 177 19.87 -17.26 -5.15
N TRP A 178 20.03 -18.58 -5.05
CA TRP A 178 21.04 -19.36 -5.79
C TRP A 178 20.36 -20.18 -6.89
N PHE A 179 20.81 -20.00 -8.14
CA PHE A 179 20.29 -20.68 -9.32
C PHE A 179 21.47 -21.26 -10.11
N LEU A 180 21.68 -22.58 -10.00
CA LEU A 180 22.81 -23.27 -10.64
C LEU A 180 22.53 -23.61 -12.10
N ILE A 181 21.25 -23.78 -12.47
CA ILE A 181 20.86 -24.17 -13.82
C ILE A 181 20.58 -22.91 -14.65
N PRO A 182 21.22 -22.73 -15.82
CA PRO A 182 20.91 -21.61 -16.70
C PRO A 182 19.41 -21.51 -17.01
N GLY A 183 18.86 -20.30 -16.95
CA GLY A 183 17.44 -20.02 -17.18
C GLY A 183 16.50 -20.38 -16.01
N SER A 184 16.98 -21.03 -14.94
CA SER A 184 16.11 -21.36 -13.80
C SER A 184 15.66 -20.15 -12.97
N ARG A 185 16.50 -19.10 -12.91
CA ARG A 185 16.13 -17.82 -12.27
C ARG A 185 14.97 -17.15 -13.00
N GLU A 186 15.02 -17.06 -14.33
CA GLU A 186 13.97 -16.48 -15.16
C GLU A 186 12.65 -17.23 -15.01
N LYS A 187 12.72 -18.56 -15.03
CA LYS A 187 11.54 -19.40 -14.78
C LYS A 187 10.93 -19.14 -13.41
N ALA A 188 11.75 -18.96 -12.38
CA ALA A 188 11.28 -18.66 -11.03
C ALA A 188 10.67 -17.26 -10.94
N ILE A 189 11.25 -16.24 -11.59
CA ILE A 189 10.69 -14.88 -11.66
C ILE A 189 9.31 -14.91 -12.32
N ILE A 190 9.19 -15.55 -13.49
CA ILE A 190 7.92 -15.70 -14.21
C ILE A 190 6.89 -16.43 -13.35
N LYS A 191 7.28 -17.56 -12.73
CA LYS A 191 6.40 -18.32 -11.84
C LYS A 191 5.77 -17.44 -10.75
N TRP A 192 6.59 -16.66 -10.07
CA TRP A 192 6.14 -15.92 -8.91
C TRP A 192 5.40 -14.62 -9.27
N PHE A 193 5.80 -13.91 -10.33
CA PHE A 193 4.98 -12.80 -10.85
C PHE A 193 3.62 -13.29 -11.32
N LYS A 194 3.58 -14.40 -12.07
CA LYS A 194 2.33 -14.98 -12.54
C LYS A 194 1.44 -15.40 -11.37
N ALA A 195 1.97 -16.10 -10.38
CA ALA A 195 1.22 -16.50 -9.19
C ALA A 195 0.66 -15.29 -8.43
N SER A 196 1.45 -14.23 -8.25
CA SER A 196 1.00 -12.97 -7.65
C SER A 196 -0.15 -12.33 -8.43
N SER A 197 -0.04 -12.33 -9.76
CA SER A 197 -1.05 -11.76 -10.65
C SER A 197 -2.35 -12.57 -10.60
N GLU A 198 -2.27 -13.89 -10.66
CA GLU A 198 -3.40 -14.80 -10.51
C GLU A 198 -4.02 -14.72 -9.10
N GLY A 199 -3.22 -14.41 -8.09
CA GLY A 199 -3.64 -14.13 -6.71
C GLY A 199 -4.27 -12.75 -6.50
N GLY A 200 -4.48 -11.98 -7.57
CA GLY A 200 -5.21 -10.71 -7.54
C GLY A 200 -4.38 -9.50 -7.07
N ASN A 201 -3.06 -9.57 -7.02
CA ASN A 201 -2.22 -8.43 -6.65
C ASN A 201 -2.06 -7.45 -7.83
N PRO A 202 -2.62 -6.22 -7.77
CA PRO A 202 -2.59 -5.29 -8.90
C PRO A 202 -1.18 -4.86 -9.29
N ARG A 203 -0.31 -4.63 -8.31
CA ARG A 203 1.11 -4.32 -8.55
C ARG A 203 1.84 -5.52 -9.16
N GLY A 204 1.53 -6.74 -8.68
CA GLY A 204 2.07 -7.98 -9.25
C GLY A 204 1.72 -8.14 -10.73
N MET A 205 0.46 -7.87 -11.10
CA MET A 205 -0.02 -7.88 -12.49
C MET A 205 0.78 -6.90 -13.37
N PHE A 206 0.95 -5.68 -12.91
CA PHE A 206 1.68 -4.66 -13.68
C PHE A 206 3.16 -4.98 -13.80
N LEU A 207 3.80 -5.42 -12.72
CA LEU A 207 5.21 -5.81 -12.74
C LEU A 207 5.46 -7.05 -13.60
N TYR A 208 4.49 -7.98 -13.63
CA TYR A 208 4.57 -9.14 -14.52
C TYR A 208 4.46 -8.72 -16.00
N ALA A 209 3.50 -7.87 -16.33
CA ALA A 209 3.36 -7.31 -17.68
C ALA A 209 4.65 -6.62 -18.14
N ASN A 210 5.25 -5.78 -17.28
CA ASN A 210 6.50 -5.10 -17.57
C ASN A 210 7.66 -6.09 -17.73
N TYR A 211 7.73 -7.13 -16.89
CA TYR A 211 8.75 -8.15 -17.03
C TYR A 211 8.65 -8.90 -18.37
N LEU A 212 7.44 -9.26 -18.78
CA LEU A 212 7.19 -9.89 -20.09
C LEU A 212 7.57 -8.95 -21.24
N TYR A 213 7.23 -7.66 -21.13
CA TYR A 213 7.58 -6.67 -22.16
C TYR A 213 9.09 -6.54 -22.34
N ASP A 214 9.84 -6.42 -21.25
CA ASP A 214 11.32 -6.32 -21.27
C ASP A 214 12.00 -7.57 -21.84
N HIS A 215 11.32 -8.73 -21.82
CA HIS A 215 11.85 -10.03 -22.24
C HIS A 215 11.17 -10.59 -23.50
N ASN A 216 10.50 -9.72 -24.29
CA ASN A 216 9.82 -10.09 -25.54
C ASN A 216 8.79 -11.22 -25.34
N GLY A 217 8.06 -11.18 -24.24
CA GLY A 217 6.93 -12.09 -23.95
C GLY A 217 5.73 -11.90 -24.88
N SER A 218 4.70 -12.73 -24.70
CA SER A 218 3.46 -12.63 -25.50
C SER A 218 2.80 -11.26 -25.34
N LYS A 219 2.51 -10.60 -26.46
CA LYS A 219 1.81 -9.32 -26.48
C LYS A 219 0.41 -9.43 -25.91
N GLU A 220 -0.25 -10.53 -26.16
CA GLU A 220 -1.58 -10.84 -25.66
C GLU A 220 -1.57 -10.99 -24.14
N GLU A 221 -0.56 -11.64 -23.58
CA GLU A 221 -0.42 -11.80 -22.13
C GLU A 221 -0.05 -10.48 -21.46
N ILE A 222 0.83 -9.69 -22.06
CA ILE A 222 1.15 -8.33 -21.60
C ILE A 222 -0.12 -7.46 -21.57
N ALA A 223 -0.86 -7.43 -22.68
CA ALA A 223 -2.10 -6.68 -22.79
C ALA A 223 -3.13 -7.09 -21.73
N TYR A 224 -3.30 -8.40 -21.55
CA TYR A 224 -4.20 -8.95 -20.53
C TYR A 224 -3.85 -8.43 -19.13
N TRP A 225 -2.58 -8.53 -18.72
CA TRP A 225 -2.18 -8.14 -17.37
C TRP A 225 -2.15 -6.62 -17.14
N VAL A 226 -1.77 -5.81 -18.16
CA VAL A 226 -1.89 -4.34 -18.05
C VAL A 226 -3.34 -3.94 -17.83
N LYS A 227 -4.27 -4.48 -18.63
CA LYS A 227 -5.70 -4.16 -18.48
C LYS A 227 -6.25 -4.61 -17.14
N ASN A 228 -5.98 -5.85 -16.72
CA ASN A 228 -6.45 -6.35 -15.41
C ASN A 228 -5.89 -5.52 -14.25
N SER A 229 -4.62 -5.13 -14.29
CA SER A 229 -4.04 -4.26 -13.28
C SER A 229 -4.72 -2.88 -13.24
N ALA A 230 -5.06 -2.33 -14.41
CA ALA A 230 -5.81 -1.07 -14.51
C ALA A 230 -7.22 -1.20 -13.91
N GLU A 231 -7.95 -2.28 -14.24
CA GLU A 231 -9.27 -2.57 -13.66
C GLU A 231 -9.23 -2.77 -12.14
N HIS A 232 -8.08 -3.15 -11.58
CA HIS A 232 -7.85 -3.18 -10.14
C HIS A 232 -7.25 -1.87 -9.59
N SER A 233 -7.35 -0.78 -10.36
CA SER A 233 -7.00 0.59 -9.97
C SER A 233 -5.53 0.83 -9.62
N ASN A 234 -4.61 0.05 -10.20
CA ASN A 234 -3.19 0.40 -10.15
C ASN A 234 -2.93 1.64 -11.02
N ILE A 235 -2.41 2.70 -10.42
CA ILE A 235 -2.22 4.01 -11.07
C ILE A 235 -1.36 3.91 -12.33
N ASP A 236 -0.23 3.21 -12.25
CA ASP A 236 0.70 3.06 -13.39
C ASP A 236 0.07 2.26 -14.53
N ALA A 237 -0.70 1.23 -14.19
CA ALA A 237 -1.41 0.42 -15.17
C ALA A 237 -2.56 1.19 -15.83
N VAL A 238 -3.33 1.99 -15.06
CA VAL A 238 -4.38 2.86 -15.60
C VAL A 238 -3.79 3.85 -16.61
N GLY A 239 -2.67 4.49 -16.27
CA GLY A 239 -1.97 5.40 -17.16
C GLY A 239 -1.46 4.71 -18.42
N THR A 240 -0.83 3.55 -18.27
CA THR A 240 -0.34 2.75 -19.38
C THR A 240 -1.47 2.29 -20.30
N TYR A 241 -2.55 1.76 -19.72
CA TYR A 241 -3.72 1.30 -20.49
C TYR A 241 -4.38 2.46 -21.24
N ALA A 242 -4.65 3.59 -20.58
CA ALA A 242 -5.24 4.78 -21.19
C ALA A 242 -4.39 5.29 -22.37
N TYR A 243 -3.07 5.33 -22.19
CA TYR A 243 -2.15 5.73 -23.27
C TYR A 243 -2.22 4.77 -24.46
N LYS A 244 -2.20 3.45 -24.22
CA LYS A 244 -2.22 2.44 -25.29
C LYS A 244 -3.52 2.46 -26.09
N ILE A 245 -4.67 2.54 -25.44
CA ILE A 245 -5.99 2.60 -26.14
C ILE A 245 -6.26 3.95 -26.83
N SER A 246 -5.42 4.97 -26.60
CA SER A 246 -5.50 6.25 -27.32
C SER A 246 -4.76 6.29 -28.65
N ASP A 247 -4.00 5.24 -28.96
CA ASP A 247 -3.18 5.11 -30.16
C ASP A 247 -3.58 3.84 -30.96
N PRO A 248 -4.15 4.01 -32.16
CA PRO A 248 -4.57 2.88 -33.00
C PRO A 248 -3.39 2.00 -33.47
N SER A 249 -2.16 2.53 -33.38
CA SER A 249 -0.92 1.82 -33.77
C SER A 249 -0.20 1.15 -32.60
N ASN A 250 -0.86 1.06 -31.40
CA ASN A 250 -0.22 0.47 -30.23
C ASN A 250 0.21 -0.99 -30.47
N GLU A 251 1.40 -1.33 -29.99
CA GLU A 251 2.01 -2.63 -30.23
C GLU A 251 1.36 -3.80 -29.45
N LEU A 252 0.47 -3.49 -28.47
CA LEU A 252 -0.24 -4.49 -27.68
C LEU A 252 -1.57 -4.92 -28.30
N GLY A 253 -1.98 -4.28 -29.41
CA GLY A 253 -3.15 -4.66 -30.18
C GLY A 253 -4.51 -4.29 -29.54
N TYR A 254 -4.53 -3.39 -28.58
CA TYR A 254 -5.80 -2.84 -28.09
C TYR A 254 -6.53 -2.06 -29.19
N PRO A 255 -7.84 -2.21 -29.32
CA PRO A 255 -8.62 -1.31 -30.18
C PRO A 255 -8.56 0.12 -29.64
N GLU A 256 -8.50 1.10 -30.56
CA GLU A 256 -8.60 2.51 -30.17
C GLU A 256 -9.93 2.78 -29.46
N ASN A 257 -9.87 3.45 -28.31
CA ASN A 257 -11.04 3.87 -27.54
C ASN A 257 -10.76 5.22 -26.87
N LEU A 258 -10.99 6.30 -27.61
CA LEU A 258 -10.70 7.67 -27.15
C LEU A 258 -11.57 8.08 -25.94
N ILE A 259 -12.82 7.60 -25.86
CA ILE A 259 -13.73 7.91 -24.76
C ILE A 259 -13.18 7.33 -23.47
N GLU A 260 -12.81 6.06 -23.46
CA GLU A 260 -12.22 5.38 -22.28
C GLU A 260 -10.86 5.97 -21.94
N ALA A 261 -10.00 6.21 -22.95
CA ALA A 261 -8.69 6.85 -22.78
C ALA A 261 -8.82 8.21 -22.09
N TYR A 262 -9.75 9.05 -22.55
CA TYR A 262 -10.01 10.36 -21.97
C TYR A 262 -10.54 10.26 -20.54
N GLY A 263 -11.50 9.37 -20.29
CA GLY A 263 -12.09 9.16 -18.96
C GLY A 263 -11.06 8.71 -17.93
N LEU A 264 -10.21 7.74 -18.26
CA LEU A 264 -9.14 7.25 -17.40
C LEU A 264 -8.05 8.31 -17.19
N THR A 265 -7.67 9.03 -18.25
CA THR A 265 -6.70 10.12 -18.14
C THR A 265 -7.26 11.27 -17.28
N LEU A 266 -8.54 11.60 -17.42
CA LEU A 266 -9.21 12.60 -16.57
C LEU A 266 -9.22 12.14 -15.09
N LEU A 267 -9.43 10.85 -14.84
CA LEU A 267 -9.37 10.29 -13.50
C LEU A 267 -8.00 10.49 -12.85
N LEU A 268 -6.92 10.17 -13.58
CA LEU A 268 -5.55 10.37 -13.13
C LEU A 268 -5.19 11.84 -12.93
N SER A 269 -5.68 12.73 -13.79
CA SER A 269 -5.41 14.18 -13.69
C SER A 269 -5.96 14.84 -12.42
N LYS A 270 -6.82 14.14 -11.68
CA LYS A 270 -7.44 14.60 -10.42
C LYS A 270 -6.66 14.15 -9.18
N LEU A 271 -5.61 13.37 -9.36
CA LEU A 271 -4.67 13.09 -8.27
C LEU A 271 -3.85 14.34 -8.00
N GLU A 272 -3.46 14.55 -6.73
CA GLU A 272 -2.73 15.74 -6.31
C GLU A 272 -1.21 15.50 -6.27
N ALA A 273 -0.78 14.24 -6.19
CA ALA A 273 0.63 13.90 -6.02
C ALA A 273 1.10 12.80 -7.00
N GLY A 274 2.42 12.69 -7.13
CA GLY A 274 3.07 11.75 -8.05
C GLY A 274 3.24 12.31 -9.47
N THR A 275 3.75 11.49 -10.39
CA THR A 275 3.97 11.86 -11.80
C THR A 275 2.73 11.65 -12.67
N ALA A 276 1.85 10.73 -12.29
CA ALA A 276 0.67 10.38 -13.06
C ALA A 276 -0.27 11.57 -13.36
N PRO A 277 -0.59 12.48 -12.39
CA PRO A 277 -1.43 13.62 -12.67
C PRO A 277 -0.80 14.63 -13.65
N GLU A 278 0.52 14.81 -13.62
CA GLU A 278 1.22 15.71 -14.53
C GLU A 278 1.19 15.17 -15.96
N ASP A 279 1.48 13.90 -16.13
CA ASP A 279 1.39 13.22 -17.44
C ASP A 279 -0.04 13.23 -17.97
N ALA A 280 -1.03 12.98 -17.14
CA ALA A 280 -2.43 13.03 -17.49
C ALA A 280 -2.88 14.43 -17.91
N LYS A 281 -2.51 15.47 -17.16
CA LYS A 281 -2.81 16.88 -17.51
C LYS A 281 -2.19 17.27 -18.84
N ARG A 282 -1.03 16.71 -19.20
CA ARG A 282 -0.37 16.93 -20.50
C ARG A 282 -1.09 16.22 -21.64
N LEU A 283 -1.58 14.99 -21.42
CA LEU A 283 -2.21 14.16 -22.44
C LEU A 283 -3.66 14.58 -22.74
N LEU A 284 -4.43 15.06 -21.76
CA LEU A 284 -5.85 15.40 -21.91
C LEU A 284 -6.16 16.35 -23.07
N PRO A 285 -5.42 17.47 -23.28
CA PRO A 285 -5.69 18.38 -24.40
C PRO A 285 -5.50 17.73 -25.77
N ASP A 286 -4.57 16.80 -25.90
CA ASP A 286 -4.29 16.12 -27.16
C ASP A 286 -5.36 15.05 -27.48
N LEU A 287 -5.89 14.38 -26.45
CA LEU A 287 -7.05 13.51 -26.59
C LEU A 287 -8.29 14.32 -27.02
N ALA A 288 -8.57 15.44 -26.35
CA ALA A 288 -9.72 16.28 -26.64
C ALA A 288 -9.72 16.82 -28.07
N LYS A 289 -8.55 17.08 -28.66
CA LYS A 289 -8.45 17.52 -30.10
C LYS A 289 -8.91 16.44 -31.09
N LYS A 290 -8.85 15.16 -30.68
CA LYS A 290 -9.28 14.02 -31.51
C LYS A 290 -10.76 13.68 -31.35
N MET A 291 -11.47 14.30 -30.40
CA MET A 291 -12.81 13.94 -29.95
C MET A 291 -13.81 15.05 -30.24
N ASN A 292 -15.06 14.68 -30.48
CA ASN A 292 -16.16 15.63 -30.53
C ASN A 292 -16.71 15.92 -29.08
N PRO A 293 -17.54 16.97 -28.89
CA PRO A 293 -18.06 17.35 -27.59
C PRO A 293 -18.91 16.27 -26.90
N VAL A 294 -19.56 15.39 -27.64
CA VAL A 294 -20.37 14.29 -27.09
C VAL A 294 -19.43 13.22 -26.50
N GLU A 295 -18.42 12.80 -27.25
CA GLU A 295 -17.41 11.83 -26.80
C GLU A 295 -16.66 12.33 -25.56
N ILE A 296 -16.33 13.63 -25.48
CA ILE A 296 -15.71 14.23 -24.29
C ILE A 296 -16.66 14.12 -23.08
N THR A 297 -17.96 14.38 -23.27
CA THR A 297 -18.96 14.26 -22.23
C THR A 297 -19.07 12.80 -21.73
N GLU A 298 -19.10 11.84 -22.66
CA GLU A 298 -19.11 10.40 -22.32
C GLU A 298 -17.86 9.99 -21.54
N GLY A 299 -16.68 10.47 -21.91
CA GLY A 299 -15.44 10.24 -21.16
C GLY A 299 -15.48 10.83 -19.75
N ILE A 300 -16.08 12.02 -19.57
CA ILE A 300 -16.29 12.60 -18.22
C ILE A 300 -17.21 11.70 -17.37
N GLU A 301 -18.31 11.22 -17.94
CA GLU A 301 -19.22 10.32 -17.22
C GLU A 301 -18.55 8.97 -16.89
N LEU A 302 -17.77 8.41 -17.81
CA LEU A 302 -16.97 7.22 -17.56
C LEU A 302 -16.03 7.42 -16.35
N SER A 303 -15.32 8.54 -16.28
CA SER A 303 -14.46 8.87 -15.14
C SER A 303 -15.21 8.90 -13.80
N LYS A 304 -16.43 9.41 -13.78
CA LYS A 304 -17.28 9.44 -12.59
C LYS A 304 -17.76 8.04 -12.20
N GLU A 305 -18.17 7.24 -13.20
CA GLU A 305 -18.66 5.90 -12.97
C GLU A 305 -17.54 4.97 -12.50
N TRP A 306 -16.33 5.12 -13.03
CA TRP A 306 -15.16 4.39 -12.58
C TRP A 306 -14.94 4.53 -11.06
N LYS A 307 -15.00 5.75 -10.54
CA LYS A 307 -14.87 6.02 -9.09
C LYS A 307 -15.90 5.31 -8.22
N LYS A 308 -17.06 4.96 -8.76
CA LYS A 308 -18.12 4.27 -8.02
C LYS A 308 -18.00 2.75 -8.08
N THR A 309 -17.47 2.24 -9.18
CA THR A 309 -17.49 0.81 -9.51
C THR A 309 -16.15 0.10 -9.28
N HIS A 310 -15.07 0.87 -9.17
CA HIS A 310 -13.72 0.33 -8.97
C HIS A 310 -13.15 0.74 -7.61
N PRO A 311 -12.18 -0.02 -7.09
CA PRO A 311 -11.43 0.39 -5.90
C PRO A 311 -10.79 1.77 -6.08
N PRO A 312 -10.47 2.48 -4.99
CA PRO A 312 -9.69 3.70 -5.07
C PRO A 312 -8.34 3.46 -5.76
N LEU A 313 -7.92 4.43 -6.58
CA LEU A 313 -6.61 4.40 -7.23
C LEU A 313 -5.49 4.27 -6.18
N SER A 314 -4.48 3.46 -6.49
CA SER A 314 -3.33 3.22 -5.62
C SER A 314 -2.09 2.84 -6.43
N TYR A 315 -0.90 3.21 -5.95
CA TYR A 315 0.36 2.65 -6.46
C TYR A 315 0.63 1.23 -5.93
N PHE A 316 -0.10 0.80 -4.90
CA PHE A 316 0.12 -0.49 -4.22
C PHE A 316 1.56 -0.70 -3.78
N ASP A 317 2.19 0.37 -3.32
CA ASP A 317 3.56 0.33 -2.84
C ASP A 317 3.72 -0.58 -1.61
N PRO A 318 4.92 -1.15 -1.42
CA PRO A 318 5.19 -1.97 -0.25
C PRO A 318 4.88 -1.23 1.05
N ILE A 319 4.30 -1.93 2.04
CA ILE A 319 4.00 -1.37 3.36
C ILE A 319 5.27 -0.85 4.03
N TYR A 320 6.40 -1.51 3.77
CA TYR A 320 7.73 -1.12 4.23
C TYR A 320 8.67 -1.10 3.04
N GLY A 321 9.17 0.07 2.64
CA GLY A 321 10.02 0.07 1.45
C GLY A 321 10.42 1.43 0.88
N TYR A 322 10.14 2.51 1.58
CA TYR A 322 10.64 3.85 1.19
C TYR A 322 11.81 4.28 2.07
#